data_d5b85ec76635f4e5a792e54db72ebc92
#
_entry.id   d5b85ec76635f4e5a792e54db72ebc92
#
_cell.length_a   1.000
_cell.length_b   1.000
_cell.length_c   1.000
_cell.angle_alpha   90.00
_cell.angle_beta   90.00
_cell.angle_gamma   90.00
#
_symmetry.space_group_name_H-M   'P 1'
#
loop_
_entity.id
_entity.type
_entity.pdbx_description
1 polymer ?
#
loop_
_entity_poly.entity_id
_entity_poly.type
_entity_poly.pdbx_seq_one_letter_code
_entity_poly.pdbx_strand_id
1 'polypeptide(L)'
;GIPITSPKVGEENKFFPHEKYGLKVVSAAFLTKQGQPLMLRGPMLGGIIQQFLQNVEWGDLDYLIIDLPPGTGDVQLTLTQKAPLSGAVVVTTPQEVSLIDADKGVKMFQQVKVPLLGIVENMSHFICDGCDKKHYIFRQGGGKTLADTFKIPLLGEVPIIPEVAEGGDSGIPIVMSNPESPASMAYKALAGQVAAQLSIKQ
;
A
#
# COMPACT_ATOMS: atom_id res chain seq x y z
N GLY A 1 -4.95 -14.29 -8.66
CA GLY A 1 -5.13 -14.53 -7.54
C GLY A 1 -6.34 -14.85 -6.68
N ILE A 2 -7.03 -13.86 -6.19
CA ILE A 2 -8.29 -14.03 -5.45
C ILE A 2 -9.43 -13.78 -6.44
N PRO A 3 -10.42 -14.70 -6.57
CA PRO A 3 -11.54 -14.49 -7.49
C PRO A 3 -12.36 -13.27 -7.03
N ILE A 4 -12.79 -12.45 -8.00
CA ILE A 4 -13.69 -11.31 -7.74
C ILE A 4 -15.09 -11.90 -7.50
N THR A 5 -15.34 -12.30 -6.26
CA THR A 5 -16.64 -12.80 -5.79
C THR A 5 -17.07 -11.98 -4.59
N SER A 6 -18.38 -11.78 -4.44
CA SER A 6 -18.90 -11.10 -3.26
C SER A 6 -18.48 -11.85 -2.00
N PRO A 7 -18.06 -11.15 -0.94
CA PRO A 7 -17.75 -11.77 0.34
C PRO A 7 -18.96 -12.59 0.85
N LYS A 8 -18.69 -13.68 1.53
CA LYS A 8 -19.76 -14.41 2.22
C LYS A 8 -20.33 -13.52 3.33
N VAL A 9 -21.64 -13.40 3.38
CA VAL A 9 -22.34 -12.66 4.44
C VAL A 9 -22.75 -13.65 5.51
N GLY A 10 -22.32 -13.39 6.73
CA GLY A 10 -22.69 -14.17 7.92
C GLY A 10 -23.92 -13.59 8.62
N GLU A 11 -24.15 -14.04 9.84
CA GLU A 11 -25.15 -13.48 10.72
C GLU A 11 -24.83 -12.00 11.03
N GLU A 12 -25.85 -11.18 11.31
CA GLU A 12 -25.70 -9.75 11.60
C GLU A 12 -25.08 -8.89 10.49
N ASN A 13 -25.21 -9.29 9.21
CA ASN A 13 -24.61 -8.56 8.05
C ASN A 13 -23.09 -8.42 8.11
N LYS A 14 -22.40 -9.30 8.82
CA LYS A 14 -20.94 -9.36 8.81
C LYS A 14 -20.40 -10.01 7.55
N PHE A 15 -19.28 -9.49 7.05
CA PHE A 15 -18.58 -10.02 5.88
C PHE A 15 -17.38 -10.85 6.31
N PHE A 16 -17.19 -12.00 5.69
CA PHE A 16 -15.97 -12.77 5.85
C PHE A 16 -14.93 -12.34 4.82
N PRO A 17 -13.70 -12.00 5.22
CA PRO A 17 -12.64 -11.69 4.30
C PRO A 17 -12.25 -12.91 3.47
N HIS A 18 -11.70 -12.70 2.27
CA HIS A 18 -11.03 -13.77 1.54
C HIS A 18 -9.68 -14.08 2.20
N GLU A 19 -9.36 -15.36 2.36
CA GLU A 19 -8.09 -15.77 2.92
C GLU A 19 -7.16 -16.32 1.83
N LYS A 20 -5.95 -15.77 1.74
CA LYS A 20 -4.91 -16.27 0.85
C LYS A 20 -3.52 -15.94 1.40
N TYR A 21 -2.60 -16.89 1.32
CA TYR A 21 -1.23 -16.77 1.83
C TYR A 21 -1.15 -16.34 3.32
N GLY A 22 -2.11 -16.75 4.14
CA GLY A 22 -2.18 -16.33 5.54
C GLY A 22 -2.68 -14.90 5.75
N LEU A 23 -3.12 -14.23 4.71
CA LEU A 23 -3.67 -12.87 4.75
C LEU A 23 -5.19 -12.89 4.63
N LYS A 24 -5.85 -12.05 5.40
CA LYS A 24 -7.27 -11.71 5.25
C LYS A 24 -7.39 -10.50 4.35
N VAL A 25 -8.11 -10.62 3.23
CA VAL A 25 -8.17 -9.59 2.19
C VAL A 25 -9.61 -9.21 1.89
N VAL A 26 -9.87 -7.91 1.86
CA VAL A 26 -11.13 -7.31 1.39
C VAL A 26 -10.80 -6.20 0.39
N SER A 27 -11.56 -6.14 -0.68
CA SER A 27 -11.42 -5.09 -1.71
C SER A 27 -12.77 -4.53 -2.11
N ALA A 28 -12.80 -3.25 -2.41
CA ALA A 28 -13.98 -2.61 -3.01
C ALA A 28 -14.40 -3.26 -4.35
N ALA A 29 -13.44 -3.86 -5.06
CA ALA A 29 -13.71 -4.63 -6.27
C ALA A 29 -14.63 -5.85 -6.04
N PHE A 30 -14.63 -6.42 -4.84
CA PHE A 30 -15.50 -7.55 -4.50
C PHE A 30 -16.97 -7.17 -4.33
N LEU A 31 -17.26 -5.86 -4.22
CA LEU A 31 -18.63 -5.33 -4.10
C LEU A 31 -19.28 -5.05 -5.46
N THR A 32 -18.53 -5.21 -6.56
CA THR A 32 -19.01 -4.97 -7.92
C THR A 32 -19.07 -6.25 -8.73
N LYS A 33 -19.97 -6.28 -9.72
CA LYS A 33 -19.95 -7.36 -10.71
C LYS A 33 -18.75 -7.20 -11.63
N GLN A 34 -18.13 -8.32 -11.99
CA GLN A 34 -16.99 -8.35 -12.90
C GLN A 34 -17.28 -7.56 -14.18
N GLY A 35 -16.37 -6.66 -14.55
CA GLY A 35 -16.50 -5.81 -15.74
C GLY A 35 -17.36 -4.55 -15.57
N GLN A 36 -17.95 -4.30 -14.41
CA GLN A 36 -18.65 -3.05 -14.15
C GLN A 36 -17.71 -2.01 -13.52
N PRO A 37 -17.68 -0.76 -14.01
CA PRO A 37 -16.91 0.30 -13.39
C PRO A 37 -17.44 0.60 -11.99
N LEU A 38 -16.54 0.69 -11.02
CA LEU A 38 -16.87 1.10 -9.67
C LEU A 38 -17.04 2.64 -9.65
N MET A 39 -18.25 3.12 -9.84
CA MET A 39 -18.56 4.55 -9.79
C MET A 39 -18.81 4.97 -8.34
N LEU A 40 -17.75 5.06 -7.54
CA LEU A 40 -17.84 5.49 -6.14
C LEU A 40 -17.64 7.00 -6.04
N ARG A 41 -18.68 7.70 -5.59
CA ARG A 41 -18.58 9.10 -5.17
C ARG A 41 -18.06 9.16 -3.74
N GLY A 42 -17.40 10.29 -3.35
CA GLY A 42 -16.78 10.47 -2.03
C GLY A 42 -17.62 9.98 -0.83
N PRO A 43 -18.90 10.36 -0.70
CA PRO A 43 -19.75 9.89 0.40
C PRO A 43 -19.96 8.36 0.43
N MET A 44 -20.03 7.71 -0.73
CA MET A 44 -20.18 6.25 -0.83
C MET A 44 -18.90 5.54 -0.39
N LEU A 45 -17.74 6.08 -0.74
CA LEU A 45 -16.44 5.55 -0.31
C LEU A 45 -16.29 5.57 1.20
N GLY A 46 -16.73 6.65 1.86
CA GLY A 46 -16.75 6.74 3.31
C GLY A 46 -17.61 5.64 3.95
N GLY A 47 -18.76 5.33 3.36
CA GLY A 47 -19.61 4.22 3.81
C GLY A 47 -18.95 2.85 3.66
N ILE A 48 -18.27 2.61 2.52
CA ILE A 48 -17.52 1.36 2.28
C ILE A 48 -16.37 1.20 3.27
N ILE A 49 -15.59 2.25 3.50
CA ILE A 49 -14.52 2.24 4.50
C ILE A 49 -15.07 1.87 5.87
N GLN A 50 -16.17 2.48 6.28
CA GLN A 50 -16.79 2.17 7.56
C GLN A 50 -17.29 0.72 7.63
N GLN A 51 -17.88 0.19 6.56
CA GLN A 51 -18.26 -1.22 6.47
C GLN A 51 -17.05 -2.14 6.58
N PHE A 52 -15.94 -1.83 5.90
CA PHE A 52 -14.72 -2.64 5.96
C PHE A 52 -14.07 -2.64 7.36
N LEU A 53 -14.15 -1.53 8.07
CA LEU A 53 -13.61 -1.44 9.42
C LEU A 53 -14.50 -2.11 10.48
N GLN A 54 -15.83 -2.01 10.34
CA GLN A 54 -16.77 -2.40 11.39
C GLN A 54 -17.48 -3.73 11.12
N ASN A 55 -17.78 -4.04 9.86
CA ASN A 55 -18.62 -5.18 9.50
C ASN A 55 -17.84 -6.36 8.92
N VAL A 56 -16.52 -6.26 8.78
CA VAL A 56 -15.68 -7.40 8.38
C VAL A 56 -15.25 -8.17 9.63
N GLU A 57 -15.40 -9.48 9.58
CA GLU A 57 -14.94 -10.39 10.64
C GLU A 57 -13.43 -10.60 10.50
N TRP A 58 -12.66 -9.62 10.94
CA TRP A 58 -11.21 -9.66 10.87
C TRP A 58 -10.60 -10.69 11.84
N GLY A 59 -11.25 -10.94 13.00
CA GLY A 59 -10.65 -11.68 14.10
C GLY A 59 -9.41 -10.99 14.65
N ASP A 60 -8.49 -11.75 15.22
CA ASP A 60 -7.23 -11.22 15.73
C ASP A 60 -6.29 -10.87 14.57
N LEU A 61 -5.80 -9.64 14.56
CA LEU A 61 -4.84 -9.12 13.59
C LEU A 61 -3.66 -8.46 14.31
N ASP A 62 -2.44 -8.75 13.84
CA ASP A 62 -1.25 -8.00 14.24
C ASP A 62 -1.22 -6.64 13.52
N TYR A 63 -1.58 -6.62 12.23
CA TYR A 63 -1.58 -5.44 11.37
C TYR A 63 -2.80 -5.41 10.45
N LEU A 64 -3.41 -4.24 10.31
CA LEU A 64 -4.38 -3.93 9.26
C LEU A 64 -3.76 -2.92 8.30
N ILE A 65 -3.50 -3.35 7.07
CA ILE A 65 -2.93 -2.51 6.01
C ILE A 65 -4.06 -2.03 5.11
N ILE A 66 -4.13 -0.72 4.91
CA ILE A 66 -5.15 -0.08 4.09
C ILE A 66 -4.47 0.55 2.87
N ASP A 67 -4.71 -0.03 1.69
CA ASP A 67 -4.27 0.53 0.42
C ASP A 67 -5.26 1.59 -0.04
N LEU A 68 -4.77 2.82 -0.18
CA LEU A 68 -5.58 3.99 -0.52
C LEU A 68 -5.59 4.23 -2.03
N PRO A 69 -6.70 4.70 -2.60
CA PRO A 69 -6.71 5.15 -3.97
C PRO A 69 -5.77 6.36 -4.15
N PRO A 70 -5.29 6.64 -5.36
CA PRO A 70 -4.40 7.75 -5.61
C PRO A 70 -5.04 9.11 -5.32
N GLY A 71 -4.22 10.08 -4.95
CA GLY A 71 -4.63 11.45 -4.68
C GLY A 71 -4.76 11.78 -3.18
N THR A 72 -5.20 12.99 -2.89
CA THR A 72 -5.33 13.56 -1.53
C THR A 72 -6.77 14.03 -1.27
N GLY A 73 -7.75 13.29 -1.80
CA GLY A 73 -9.15 13.69 -1.77
C GLY A 73 -9.93 13.21 -0.54
N ASP A 74 -11.25 13.24 -0.67
CA ASP A 74 -12.20 12.93 0.42
C ASP A 74 -12.04 11.53 1.02
N VAL A 75 -11.53 10.58 0.26
CA VAL A 75 -11.34 9.19 0.72
C VAL A 75 -10.33 9.12 1.85
N GLN A 76 -9.17 9.72 1.63
CA GLN A 76 -8.07 9.77 2.61
C GLN A 76 -8.51 10.52 3.86
N LEU A 77 -9.17 11.66 3.70
CA LEU A 77 -9.71 12.43 4.81
C LEU A 77 -10.77 11.65 5.58
N THR A 78 -11.68 10.98 4.88
CA THR A 78 -12.72 10.16 5.53
C THR A 78 -12.12 9.03 6.33
N LEU A 79 -11.11 8.34 5.78
CA LEU A 79 -10.42 7.27 6.49
C LEU A 79 -9.77 7.77 7.79
N THR A 80 -9.03 8.89 7.72
CA THR A 80 -8.35 9.46 8.90
C THR A 80 -9.32 9.88 10.00
N GLN A 81 -10.57 10.21 9.64
CA GLN A 81 -11.62 10.55 10.59
C GLN A 81 -12.34 9.32 11.18
N LYS A 82 -12.33 8.19 10.47
CA LYS A 82 -13.09 6.99 10.83
C LYS A 82 -12.23 5.90 11.46
N ALA A 83 -10.92 5.92 11.23
CA ALA A 83 -9.99 4.93 11.73
C ALA A 83 -8.87 5.59 12.55
N PRO A 84 -8.53 5.05 13.75
CA PRO A 84 -7.36 5.46 14.49
C PRO A 84 -6.10 4.89 13.81
N LEU A 85 -5.57 5.61 12.82
CA LEU A 85 -4.40 5.18 12.07
C LEU A 85 -3.14 5.26 12.94
N SER A 86 -2.42 4.15 13.09
CA SER A 86 -1.14 4.08 13.78
C SER A 86 -0.02 4.77 12.99
N GLY A 87 -0.15 4.88 11.68
CA GLY A 87 0.78 5.60 10.83
C GLY A 87 0.50 5.43 9.34
N ALA A 88 1.19 6.23 8.53
CA ALA A 88 1.11 6.21 7.08
C ALA A 88 2.49 6.01 6.45
N VAL A 89 2.54 5.20 5.40
CA VAL A 89 3.69 5.04 4.51
C VAL A 89 3.35 5.72 3.20
N VAL A 90 4.23 6.61 2.72
CA VAL A 90 4.05 7.26 1.42
C VAL A 90 4.95 6.57 0.40
N VAL A 91 4.34 6.07 -0.67
CA VAL A 91 5.04 5.40 -1.76
C VAL A 91 5.15 6.35 -2.95
N THR A 92 6.33 6.46 -3.52
CA THR A 92 6.59 7.27 -4.71
C THR A 92 7.53 6.55 -5.67
N THR A 93 7.63 7.03 -6.90
CA THR A 93 8.72 6.70 -7.81
C THR A 93 9.72 7.87 -7.89
N PRO A 94 10.95 7.70 -8.41
CA PRO A 94 11.91 8.78 -8.50
C PRO A 94 11.54 9.91 -9.46
N GLN A 95 10.46 9.77 -10.24
CA GLN A 95 9.98 10.75 -11.20
C GLN A 95 9.45 12.00 -10.51
N GLU A 96 9.74 13.17 -11.07
CA GLU A 96 9.32 14.46 -10.51
C GLU A 96 7.80 14.59 -10.34
N VAL A 97 7.03 14.08 -11.32
CA VAL A 97 5.56 14.09 -11.23
C VAL A 97 5.06 13.29 -10.04
N SER A 98 5.62 12.09 -9.80
CA SER A 98 5.28 11.27 -8.64
C SER A 98 5.69 11.93 -7.32
N LEU A 99 6.84 12.59 -7.30
CA LEU A 99 7.31 13.30 -6.10
C LEU A 99 6.41 14.47 -5.73
N ILE A 100 5.87 15.20 -6.72
CA ILE A 100 4.91 16.29 -6.49
C ILE A 100 3.63 15.75 -5.82
N ASP A 101 3.13 14.60 -6.25
CA ASP A 101 1.93 14.01 -5.66
C ASP A 101 2.22 13.40 -4.28
N ALA A 102 3.38 12.76 -4.11
CA ALA A 102 3.82 12.27 -2.81
C ALA A 102 4.01 13.41 -1.79
N ASP A 103 4.55 14.56 -2.20
CA ASP A 103 4.66 15.78 -1.37
C ASP A 103 3.30 16.22 -0.85
N LYS A 104 2.28 16.26 -1.71
CA LYS A 104 0.90 16.56 -1.31
C LYS A 104 0.36 15.54 -0.30
N GLY A 105 0.65 14.25 -0.53
CA GLY A 105 0.26 13.16 0.39
C GLY A 105 0.89 13.32 1.78
N VAL A 106 2.19 13.62 1.84
CA VAL A 106 2.90 13.90 3.10
C VAL A 106 2.25 15.07 3.84
N LYS A 107 2.03 16.19 3.15
CA LYS A 107 1.40 17.39 3.74
C LYS A 107 -0.02 17.11 4.24
N MET A 108 -0.80 16.34 3.50
CA MET A 108 -2.14 15.93 3.90
C MET A 108 -2.11 15.13 5.21
N PHE A 109 -1.26 14.10 5.33
CA PHE A 109 -1.15 13.33 6.56
C PHE A 109 -0.64 14.16 7.74
N GLN A 110 0.28 15.11 7.52
CA GLN A 110 0.70 16.07 8.55
C GLN A 110 -0.47 16.93 9.03
N GLN A 111 -1.30 17.43 8.11
CA GLN A 111 -2.45 18.28 8.43
C GLN A 111 -3.50 17.54 9.27
N VAL A 112 -3.74 16.26 8.98
CA VAL A 112 -4.68 15.42 9.75
C VAL A 112 -4.03 14.72 10.94
N LYS A 113 -2.76 15.04 11.24
CA LYS A 113 -2.00 14.53 12.39
C LYS A 113 -1.85 13.01 12.43
N VAL A 114 -1.81 12.37 11.26
CA VAL A 114 -1.45 10.95 11.16
C VAL A 114 0.07 10.83 11.16
N PRO A 115 0.66 9.99 12.04
CA PRO A 115 2.11 9.79 12.06
C PRO A 115 2.63 9.28 10.70
N LEU A 116 3.65 9.93 10.15
CA LEU A 116 4.33 9.45 8.95
C LEU A 116 5.42 8.47 9.38
N LEU A 117 5.32 7.22 8.93
CA LEU A 117 6.33 6.18 9.19
C LEU A 117 7.55 6.37 8.31
N GLY A 118 7.34 6.84 7.08
CA GLY A 118 8.41 7.17 6.13
C GLY A 118 7.99 7.10 4.66
N ILE A 119 9.00 7.24 3.79
CA ILE A 119 8.87 7.17 2.33
C ILE A 119 9.39 5.84 1.82
N VAL A 120 8.74 5.29 0.81
CA VAL A 120 9.23 4.16 0.00
C VAL A 120 9.46 4.66 -1.41
N GLU A 121 10.66 4.48 -1.95
CA GLU A 121 10.94 4.72 -3.36
C GLU A 121 10.75 3.42 -4.15
N ASN A 122 9.62 3.31 -4.82
CA ASN A 122 9.32 2.19 -5.71
C ASN A 122 9.91 2.45 -7.10
N MET A 123 10.24 1.39 -7.84
CA MET A 123 10.85 1.47 -9.17
C MET A 123 12.15 2.30 -9.16
N SER A 124 12.92 2.22 -8.07
CA SER A 124 14.11 3.06 -7.84
C SER A 124 15.20 2.83 -8.88
N HIS A 125 15.43 1.58 -9.25
CA HIS A 125 16.44 1.19 -10.25
C HIS A 125 16.10 -0.16 -10.87
N PHE A 126 16.65 -0.41 -12.04
CA PHE A 126 16.67 -1.71 -12.71
C PHE A 126 18.05 -2.36 -12.55
N ILE A 127 18.12 -3.63 -12.27
CA ILE A 127 19.35 -4.41 -12.21
C ILE A 127 19.46 -5.20 -13.50
N CYS A 128 20.53 -5.00 -14.26
CA CYS A 128 20.77 -5.69 -15.52
C CYS A 128 21.16 -7.15 -15.26
N ASP A 129 20.43 -8.08 -15.84
CA ASP A 129 20.66 -9.53 -15.70
C ASP A 129 21.98 -9.99 -16.32
N GLY A 130 22.56 -9.22 -17.25
CA GLY A 130 23.80 -9.57 -17.93
C GLY A 130 25.07 -9.10 -17.24
N CYS A 131 24.99 -8.05 -16.37
CA CYS A 131 26.18 -7.45 -15.77
C CYS A 131 25.98 -6.89 -14.35
N ASP A 132 24.84 -7.14 -13.73
CA ASP A 132 24.45 -6.68 -12.38
C ASP A 132 24.51 -5.16 -12.18
N LYS A 133 24.69 -4.39 -13.25
CA LYS A 133 24.74 -2.93 -13.17
C LYS A 133 23.37 -2.35 -12.88
N LYS A 134 23.31 -1.43 -11.92
CA LYS A 134 22.10 -0.65 -11.61
C LYS A 134 21.91 0.47 -12.64
N HIS A 135 20.70 0.53 -13.19
CA HIS A 135 20.24 1.59 -14.09
C HIS A 135 19.10 2.37 -13.46
N TYR A 136 19.29 3.67 -13.32
CA TYR A 136 18.28 4.56 -12.75
C TYR A 136 17.38 5.12 -13.85
N ILE A 137 16.42 4.31 -14.32
CA ILE A 137 15.57 4.61 -15.48
C ILE A 137 14.75 5.87 -15.25
N PHE A 138 14.27 6.09 -14.04
CA PHE A 138 13.38 7.19 -13.66
C PHE A 138 14.07 8.28 -12.84
N ARG A 139 15.40 8.43 -12.85
CA ARG A 139 16.23 9.28 -11.97
C ARG A 139 16.65 8.51 -10.72
N GLN A 140 17.46 9.16 -9.90
CA GLN A 140 18.01 8.59 -8.67
C GLN A 140 17.71 9.48 -7.47
N GLY A 141 17.28 8.87 -6.36
CA GLY A 141 17.24 9.49 -5.05
C GLY A 141 16.12 10.51 -4.84
N GLY A 142 15.07 10.47 -5.66
CA GLY A 142 13.92 11.36 -5.49
C GLY A 142 13.21 11.13 -4.15
N GLY A 143 12.97 9.88 -3.79
CA GLY A 143 12.37 9.51 -2.50
C GLY A 143 13.24 9.91 -1.32
N LYS A 144 14.57 9.80 -1.44
CA LYS A 144 15.52 10.27 -0.41
C LYS A 144 15.42 11.78 -0.21
N THR A 145 15.39 12.55 -1.31
CA THR A 145 15.24 14.01 -1.25
C THR A 145 13.93 14.40 -0.57
N LEU A 146 12.83 13.73 -0.89
CA LEU A 146 11.53 13.96 -0.26
C LEU A 146 11.58 13.63 1.24
N ALA A 147 12.17 12.49 1.61
CA ALA A 147 12.32 12.07 3.00
C ALA A 147 13.12 13.09 3.82
N ASP A 148 14.23 13.58 3.29
CA ASP A 148 15.08 14.60 3.93
C ASP A 148 14.35 15.93 4.08
N THR A 149 13.56 16.34 3.08
CA THR A 149 12.76 17.57 3.10
C THR A 149 11.78 17.60 4.27
N PHE A 150 11.12 16.47 4.53
CA PHE A 150 10.13 16.34 5.59
C PHE A 150 10.69 15.79 6.91
N LYS A 151 12.00 15.47 6.95
CA LYS A 151 12.68 14.89 8.11
C LYS A 151 12.02 13.60 8.59
N ILE A 152 11.62 12.75 7.66
CA ILE A 152 11.07 11.42 7.89
C ILE A 152 12.00 10.38 7.24
N PRO A 153 12.01 9.12 7.72
CA PRO A 153 12.92 8.12 7.18
C PRO A 153 12.58 7.72 5.73
N LEU A 154 13.60 7.44 4.91
CA LEU A 154 13.46 6.60 3.73
C LEU A 154 13.45 5.14 4.22
N LEU A 155 12.30 4.47 4.11
CA LEU A 155 12.12 3.10 4.62
C LEU A 155 12.77 2.06 3.72
N GLY A 156 12.87 2.35 2.42
CA GLY A 156 13.52 1.46 1.46
C GLY A 156 13.31 1.87 0.01
N GLU A 157 14.11 1.22 -0.83
CA GLU A 157 14.07 1.34 -2.29
C GLU A 157 13.72 -0.02 -2.87
N VAL A 158 12.68 -0.07 -3.72
CA VAL A 158 12.26 -1.31 -4.39
C VAL A 158 12.71 -1.27 -5.85
N PRO A 159 13.50 -2.25 -6.33
CA PRO A 159 13.95 -2.28 -7.71
C PRO A 159 12.83 -2.62 -8.69
N ILE A 160 13.03 -2.29 -9.97
CA ILE A 160 12.21 -2.76 -11.07
C ILE A 160 12.64 -4.19 -11.40
N ILE A 161 11.72 -5.14 -11.28
CA ILE A 161 11.94 -6.56 -11.62
C ILE A 161 10.70 -7.05 -12.37
N PRO A 162 10.84 -7.61 -13.59
CA PRO A 162 9.72 -8.06 -14.41
C PRO A 162 8.80 -9.05 -13.69
N GLU A 163 9.35 -9.97 -12.91
CA GLU A 163 8.61 -11.00 -12.17
C GLU A 163 7.65 -10.41 -11.13
N VAL A 164 7.88 -9.17 -10.69
CA VAL A 164 6.93 -8.48 -9.79
C VAL A 164 5.63 -8.17 -10.54
N ALA A 165 5.72 -7.73 -11.79
CA ALA A 165 4.55 -7.47 -12.63
C ALA A 165 3.83 -8.78 -12.99
N GLU A 166 4.57 -9.80 -13.42
CA GLU A 166 4.03 -11.13 -13.72
C GLU A 166 3.32 -11.75 -12.50
N GLY A 167 3.93 -11.60 -11.32
CA GLY A 167 3.34 -12.02 -10.05
C GLY A 167 2.05 -11.27 -9.72
N GLY A 168 2.01 -9.97 -10.01
CA GLY A 168 0.80 -9.14 -9.89
C GLY A 168 -0.35 -9.64 -10.78
N ASP A 169 -0.06 -9.90 -12.06
CA ASP A 169 -1.05 -10.38 -13.04
C ASP A 169 -1.56 -11.79 -12.72
N SER A 170 -0.67 -12.68 -12.30
CA SER A 170 -1.04 -14.06 -11.91
C SER A 170 -1.64 -14.15 -10.50
N GLY A 171 -1.48 -13.10 -9.69
CA GLY A 171 -1.89 -13.06 -8.29
C GLY A 171 -1.06 -13.96 -7.37
N ILE A 172 0.22 -14.13 -7.71
CA ILE A 172 1.23 -14.81 -6.89
C ILE A 172 2.31 -13.78 -6.53
N PRO A 173 2.29 -13.21 -5.31
CA PRO A 173 3.27 -12.20 -4.92
C PRO A 173 4.72 -12.71 -5.06
N ILE A 174 5.63 -11.84 -5.50
CA ILE A 174 7.04 -12.19 -5.69
C ILE A 174 7.69 -12.78 -4.42
N VAL A 175 7.29 -12.32 -3.24
CA VAL A 175 7.78 -12.85 -1.96
C VAL A 175 7.41 -14.31 -1.73
N MET A 176 6.40 -14.82 -2.44
CA MET A 176 5.98 -16.24 -2.40
C MET A 176 6.59 -17.04 -3.53
N SER A 177 6.66 -16.48 -4.76
CA SER A 177 7.18 -17.20 -5.94
C SER A 177 8.71 -17.24 -5.97
N ASN A 178 9.38 -16.17 -5.57
CA ASN A 178 10.85 -16.08 -5.52
C ASN A 178 11.32 -15.31 -4.27
N PRO A 179 11.36 -15.97 -3.09
CA PRO A 179 11.68 -15.33 -1.80
C PRO A 179 13.08 -14.70 -1.74
N GLU A 180 14.01 -15.14 -2.57
CA GLU A 180 15.41 -14.68 -2.58
C GLU A 180 15.67 -13.62 -3.67
N SER A 181 14.66 -13.22 -4.44
CA SER A 181 14.81 -12.15 -5.42
C SER A 181 15.16 -10.81 -4.76
N PRO A 182 15.89 -9.92 -5.44
CA PRO A 182 16.20 -8.59 -4.91
C PRO A 182 14.94 -7.80 -4.50
N ALA A 183 13.81 -7.96 -5.22
CA ALA A 183 12.55 -7.34 -4.83
C ALA A 183 11.98 -7.94 -3.55
N SER A 184 11.99 -9.26 -3.41
CA SER A 184 11.51 -9.94 -2.19
C SER A 184 12.32 -9.54 -0.96
N MET A 185 13.64 -9.45 -1.10
CA MET A 185 14.52 -8.97 -0.03
C MET A 185 14.20 -7.51 0.33
N ALA A 186 13.98 -6.65 -0.68
CA ALA A 186 13.59 -5.26 -0.45
C ALA A 186 12.24 -5.15 0.28
N TYR A 187 11.23 -5.93 -0.12
CA TYR A 187 9.92 -5.96 0.56
C TYR A 187 10.02 -6.47 2.00
N LYS A 188 10.81 -7.52 2.25
CA LYS A 188 11.03 -8.05 3.61
C LYS A 188 11.71 -7.00 4.50
N ALA A 189 12.76 -6.34 4.00
CA ALA A 189 13.45 -5.27 4.72
C ALA A 189 12.51 -4.10 5.01
N LEU A 190 11.71 -3.68 4.02
CA LEU A 190 10.71 -2.63 4.16
C LEU A 190 9.67 -2.97 5.24
N ALA A 191 9.15 -4.20 5.26
CA ALA A 191 8.21 -4.64 6.30
C ALA A 191 8.82 -4.53 7.70
N GLY A 192 10.09 -4.94 7.86
CA GLY A 192 10.82 -4.77 9.12
C GLY A 192 10.97 -3.30 9.53
N GLN A 193 11.29 -2.41 8.59
CA GLN A 193 11.38 -0.96 8.86
C GLN A 193 10.04 -0.36 9.27
N VAL A 194 8.95 -0.75 8.61
CA VAL A 194 7.59 -0.29 8.98
C VAL A 194 7.23 -0.74 10.39
N ALA A 195 7.45 -2.01 10.72
CA ALA A 195 7.20 -2.54 12.05
C ALA A 195 8.03 -1.81 13.13
N ALA A 196 9.31 -1.56 12.87
CA ALA A 196 10.17 -0.80 13.77
C ALA A 196 9.67 0.63 14.00
N GLN A 197 9.26 1.34 12.94
CA GLN A 197 8.72 2.69 13.06
C GLN A 197 7.40 2.74 13.84
N LEU A 198 6.54 1.73 13.70
CA LEU A 198 5.31 1.61 14.49
C LEU A 198 5.62 1.43 15.97
N SER A 199 6.59 0.59 16.32
CA SER A 199 6.99 0.36 17.71
C SER A 199 7.62 1.59 18.40
N ILE A 200 8.26 2.48 17.63
CA ILE A 200 8.87 3.72 18.16
C ILE A 200 7.80 4.79 18.43
N LYS A 201 6.69 4.76 17.67
CA LYS A 201 5.65 5.80 17.71
C LYS A 201 4.44 5.46 18.59
N GLN A 202 4.42 4.25 19.17
CA GLN A 202 3.50 3.85 20.24
C GLN A 202 3.98 4.34 21.58
#